data_ce805631d8f446617a23aa6629c39ba7
#
_entry.id   ce805631d8f446617a23aa6629c39ba7
#
_cell.length_a   1.000
_cell.length_b   1.000
_cell.length_c   1.000
_cell.angle_alpha   90.00
_cell.angle_beta   90.00
_cell.angle_gamma   90.00
#
_symmetry.space_group_name_H-M   'P 1'
#
loop_
_entity.id
_entity.type
_entity.pdbx_description
1 polymer ?
#
loop_
_entity_poly.entity_id
_entity_poly.type
_entity_poly.pdbx_seq_one_letter_code
_entity_poly.pdbx_strand_id
1 'polypeptide(L)'
;MKGEASQVMITLTVDVEEGFHGLWPSARRTMIRYMHELPEGTFVRPLRSILKLFEEEHVRSTFFVLGKIAEAFPEVVEEIHDLGHEVASHGYSHVDLTKISLTELEEMERKNYDRLTKITGEVPRGFRAPFFGINPSIISLLSKIGYVYDSSVVPSLGIPGWWSYHSASLRAHCVSVGEGEFFEVPISVFPYLRLPIGGWFLRNFGVTYVKTAIKWFLSRGIPTIIYVHPFDVDLNAQKLGGTHFYATRRCGKYTLKAMKNLLETFDCQKVPIRDMLEKIMV
;
A
#
# COMPACT_ATOMS: atom_id res chain seq x y z
N MET A 1 23.49 21.87 -22.57
CA MET A 1 22.37 21.91 -21.62
C MET A 1 22.33 20.56 -20.94
N LYS A 2 22.73 20.46 -19.68
CA LYS A 2 22.54 19.26 -18.86
C LYS A 2 21.05 19.24 -18.51
N GLY A 3 20.28 18.36 -19.18
CA GLY A 3 18.90 18.12 -18.79
C GLY A 3 18.87 17.74 -17.31
N GLU A 4 18.01 18.39 -16.57
CA GLU A 4 17.66 17.99 -15.21
C GLU A 4 17.29 16.51 -15.26
N ALA A 5 18.13 15.69 -14.64
CA ALA A 5 17.82 14.28 -14.46
C ALA A 5 16.49 14.24 -13.71
N SER A 6 15.43 13.76 -14.36
CA SER A 6 14.15 13.51 -13.70
C SER A 6 14.47 12.73 -12.43
N GLN A 7 14.21 13.36 -11.28
CA GLN A 7 14.57 12.78 -9.98
C GLN A 7 13.75 11.49 -9.82
N VAL A 8 14.42 10.37 -10.04
CA VAL A 8 13.78 9.08 -9.96
C VAL A 8 13.49 8.78 -8.49
N MET A 9 12.30 8.32 -8.20
CA MET A 9 11.79 8.15 -6.86
C MET A 9 11.36 6.69 -6.60
N ILE A 10 11.56 6.27 -5.36
CA ILE A 10 11.01 5.01 -4.85
C ILE A 10 10.06 5.36 -3.69
N THR A 11 8.86 4.83 -3.74
CA THR A 11 7.93 4.88 -2.64
C THR A 11 7.71 3.46 -2.10
N LEU A 12 8.15 3.21 -0.88
CA LEU A 12 7.69 2.05 -0.13
C LEU A 12 6.39 2.44 0.54
N THR A 13 5.33 1.70 0.32
CA THR A 13 4.05 1.92 0.97
C THR A 13 3.74 0.80 1.94
N VAL A 14 3.00 1.10 2.99
CA VAL A 14 2.62 0.13 4.01
C VAL A 14 1.11 0.08 4.11
N ASP A 15 0.53 -1.10 3.85
CA ASP A 15 -0.89 -1.33 4.07
C ASP A 15 -1.06 -1.78 5.53
N VAL A 16 -1.60 -0.87 6.37
CA VAL A 16 -1.71 -1.07 7.82
C VAL A 16 -2.97 -1.85 8.11
N GLU A 17 -2.76 -3.16 8.29
CA GLU A 17 -3.81 -4.13 8.51
C GLU A 17 -3.35 -5.24 9.46
N GLU A 18 -4.30 -6.02 9.98
CA GLU A 18 -3.98 -7.16 10.84
C GLU A 18 -3.35 -8.30 10.06
N GLY A 19 -2.52 -9.10 10.74
CA GLY A 19 -1.80 -10.21 10.12
C GLY A 19 -2.68 -11.25 9.43
N PHE A 20 -3.92 -11.41 9.87
CA PHE A 20 -4.86 -12.33 9.24
C PHE A 20 -5.43 -11.80 7.91
N HIS A 21 -5.40 -10.49 7.64
CA HIS A 21 -5.78 -9.91 6.35
C HIS A 21 -4.80 -10.29 5.24
N GLY A 22 -3.51 -10.38 5.55
CA GLY A 22 -2.46 -10.76 4.60
C GLY A 22 -2.43 -12.26 4.24
N LEU A 23 -3.33 -13.07 4.76
CA LEU A 23 -3.41 -14.49 4.43
C LEU A 23 -4.12 -14.73 3.10
N TRP A 24 -3.53 -15.52 2.24
CA TRP A 24 -3.99 -15.83 0.87
C TRP A 24 -5.43 -16.40 0.80
N PRO A 25 -6.14 -16.26 -0.34
CA PRO A 25 -7.56 -16.64 -0.54
C PRO A 25 -7.96 -18.09 -0.28
N SER A 26 -7.02 -19.04 -0.20
CA SER A 26 -7.36 -20.40 0.26
C SER A 26 -7.84 -20.41 1.72
N ALA A 27 -7.50 -19.37 2.48
CA ALA A 27 -8.06 -19.06 3.78
C ALA A 27 -9.39 -18.29 3.71
N ARG A 28 -9.98 -18.10 2.52
CA ARG A 28 -11.19 -17.26 2.32
C ARG A 28 -12.34 -17.55 3.28
N ARG A 29 -12.58 -18.79 3.63
CA ARG A 29 -13.61 -19.13 4.64
C ARG A 29 -13.25 -18.66 6.04
N THR A 30 -11.98 -18.73 6.37
CA THR A 30 -11.43 -18.20 7.63
C THR A 30 -11.36 -16.67 7.58
N MET A 31 -10.95 -16.08 6.45
CA MET A 31 -10.90 -14.64 6.24
C MET A 31 -12.26 -13.95 6.39
N ILE A 32 -13.34 -14.50 5.82
CA ILE A 32 -14.69 -13.93 5.97
C ILE A 32 -15.07 -13.80 7.44
N ARG A 33 -14.68 -14.74 8.27
CA ARG A 33 -14.91 -14.68 9.72
C ARG A 33 -14.14 -13.54 10.38
N TYR A 34 -12.86 -13.33 9.99
CA TYR A 34 -11.99 -12.30 10.59
C TYR A 34 -12.22 -10.89 10.02
N MET A 35 -12.78 -10.75 8.82
CA MET A 35 -13.06 -9.45 8.20
C MET A 35 -14.00 -8.56 9.03
N HIS A 36 -14.81 -9.16 9.89
CA HIS A 36 -15.76 -8.48 10.79
C HIS A 36 -15.27 -8.38 12.24
N GLU A 37 -14.16 -9.03 12.58
CA GLU A 37 -13.62 -8.96 13.94
C GLU A 37 -12.94 -7.61 14.19
N LEU A 38 -12.96 -7.18 15.44
CA LEU A 38 -12.22 -5.98 15.86
C LEU A 38 -10.71 -6.25 15.77
N PRO A 39 -9.92 -5.23 15.42
CA PRO A 39 -8.47 -5.36 15.43
C PRO A 39 -7.93 -5.80 16.78
N GLU A 40 -7.03 -6.78 16.77
CA GLU A 40 -6.40 -7.31 17.99
C GLU A 40 -5.06 -6.62 18.31
N GLY A 41 -4.56 -5.78 17.41
CA GLY A 41 -3.29 -5.08 17.57
C GLY A 41 -2.06 -5.93 17.28
N THR A 42 -2.21 -7.09 16.62
CA THR A 42 -1.08 -7.96 16.26
C THR A 42 -0.12 -7.29 15.30
N PHE A 43 -0.59 -6.31 14.53
CA PHE A 43 0.18 -5.51 13.59
C PHE A 43 1.10 -4.48 14.27
N VAL A 44 0.82 -4.03 15.50
CA VAL A 44 1.49 -2.86 16.14
C VAL A 44 3.00 -3.07 16.26
N ARG A 45 3.43 -4.20 16.80
CA ARG A 45 4.86 -4.50 16.98
C ARG A 45 5.61 -4.63 15.63
N PRO A 46 5.10 -5.37 14.63
CA PRO A 46 5.68 -5.41 13.30
C PRO A 46 5.72 -4.03 12.64
N LEU A 47 4.66 -3.23 12.73
CA LEU A 47 4.60 -1.88 12.20
C LEU A 47 5.70 -0.99 12.79
N ARG A 48 5.90 -0.99 14.10
CA ARG A 48 6.97 -0.24 14.77
C ARG A 48 8.36 -0.68 14.31
N SER A 49 8.53 -1.95 13.92
CA SER A 49 9.78 -2.42 13.31
C SER A 49 10.02 -1.81 11.92
N ILE A 50 8.95 -1.55 11.15
CA ILE A 50 9.02 -0.84 9.86
C ILE A 50 9.31 0.64 10.09
N LEU A 51 8.58 1.29 11.00
CA LEU A 51 8.79 2.71 11.34
C LEU A 51 10.23 2.97 11.77
N LYS A 52 10.76 2.14 12.67
CA LYS A 52 12.16 2.21 13.09
C LYS A 52 13.15 2.06 11.94
N LEU A 53 12.91 1.12 11.01
CA LEU A 53 13.75 0.97 9.82
C LEU A 53 13.69 2.22 8.95
N PHE A 54 12.51 2.83 8.75
CA PHE A 54 12.36 4.03 7.93
C PHE A 54 13.02 5.24 8.57
N GLU A 55 12.96 5.37 9.90
CA GLU A 55 13.67 6.40 10.65
C GLU A 55 15.19 6.24 10.50
N GLU A 56 15.74 5.03 10.70
CA GLU A 56 17.17 4.72 10.55
C GLU A 56 17.69 5.01 9.14
N GLU A 57 16.87 4.77 8.11
CA GLU A 57 17.21 4.97 6.70
C GLU A 57 16.75 6.35 6.14
N HIS A 58 16.23 7.24 7.00
CA HIS A 58 15.73 8.58 6.64
C HIS A 58 14.68 8.55 5.50
N VAL A 59 13.78 7.58 5.54
CA VAL A 59 12.74 7.36 4.54
C VAL A 59 11.42 7.92 5.02
N ARG A 60 10.73 8.70 4.17
CA ARG A 60 9.30 9.00 4.32
C ARG A 60 8.49 8.14 3.36
N SER A 61 7.32 7.72 3.79
CA SER A 61 6.51 6.70 3.12
C SER A 61 5.03 7.02 3.24
N THR A 62 4.19 6.31 2.47
CA THR A 62 2.73 6.38 2.60
C THR A 62 2.23 5.15 3.34
N PHE A 63 1.42 5.36 4.37
CA PHE A 63 0.76 4.33 5.15
C PHE A 63 -0.74 4.37 4.85
N PHE A 64 -1.25 3.33 4.23
CA PHE A 64 -2.69 3.15 3.98
C PHE A 64 -3.31 2.48 5.19
N VAL A 65 -4.15 3.20 5.92
CA VAL A 65 -4.67 2.78 7.22
C VAL A 65 -6.16 2.43 7.13
N LEU A 66 -6.53 1.25 7.64
CA LEU A 66 -7.93 0.86 7.80
C LEU A 66 -8.63 1.72 8.86
N GLY A 67 -9.85 2.15 8.58
CA GLY A 67 -10.64 2.96 9.51
C GLY A 67 -10.90 2.28 10.85
N LYS A 68 -11.11 0.96 10.87
CA LYS A 68 -11.22 0.18 12.11
C LYS A 68 -9.93 0.20 12.94
N ILE A 69 -8.77 0.22 12.31
CA ILE A 69 -7.49 0.38 13.00
C ILE A 69 -7.36 1.79 13.55
N ALA A 70 -7.68 2.80 12.76
CA ALA A 70 -7.67 4.19 13.23
C ALA A 70 -8.67 4.45 14.36
N GLU A 71 -9.74 3.67 14.45
CA GLU A 71 -10.71 3.73 15.54
C GLU A 71 -10.20 3.04 16.82
N ALA A 72 -9.57 1.88 16.68
CA ALA A 72 -9.11 1.07 17.80
C ALA A 72 -7.72 1.49 18.34
N PHE A 73 -6.87 2.04 17.48
CA PHE A 73 -5.47 2.40 17.78
C PHE A 73 -5.10 3.78 17.20
N PRO A 74 -5.82 4.86 17.60
CA PRO A 74 -5.54 6.20 17.08
C PRO A 74 -4.11 6.65 17.34
N GLU A 75 -3.51 6.26 18.47
CA GLU A 75 -2.13 6.57 18.84
C GLU A 75 -1.09 6.01 17.86
N VAL A 76 -1.42 4.91 17.18
CA VAL A 76 -0.54 4.34 16.14
C VAL A 76 -0.58 5.20 14.87
N VAL A 77 -1.74 5.76 14.56
CA VAL A 77 -1.89 6.66 13.40
C VAL A 77 -1.19 7.99 13.67
N GLU A 78 -1.30 8.52 14.90
CA GLU A 78 -0.54 9.70 15.35
C GLU A 78 0.97 9.43 15.25
N GLU A 79 1.47 8.27 15.73
CA GLU A 79 2.88 7.88 15.65
C GLU A 79 3.39 7.88 14.19
N ILE A 80 2.61 7.35 13.24
CA ILE A 80 2.94 7.36 11.80
C ILE A 80 3.06 8.79 11.29
N HIS A 81 2.09 9.64 11.60
CA HIS A 81 2.02 11.03 11.16
C HIS A 81 3.16 11.86 11.74
N ASP A 82 3.42 11.75 13.06
CA ASP A 82 4.43 12.52 13.78
C ASP A 82 5.85 12.21 13.29
N LEU A 83 6.09 11.00 12.78
CA LEU A 83 7.33 10.63 12.10
C LEU A 83 7.44 11.18 10.66
N GLY A 84 6.48 11.99 10.21
CA GLY A 84 6.48 12.68 8.92
C GLY A 84 6.08 11.81 7.74
N HIS A 85 5.46 10.66 7.99
CA HIS A 85 4.90 9.83 6.94
C HIS A 85 3.53 10.35 6.47
N GLU A 86 3.14 9.99 5.27
CA GLU A 86 1.79 10.23 4.78
C GLU A 86 0.83 9.18 5.33
N VAL A 87 -0.28 9.64 5.93
CA VAL A 87 -1.41 8.79 6.30
C VAL A 87 -2.47 8.87 5.21
N ALA A 88 -2.82 7.73 4.63
CA ALA A 88 -3.81 7.58 3.57
C ALA A 88 -4.86 6.52 3.97
N SER A 89 -5.99 6.46 3.26
CA SER A 89 -7.06 5.50 3.55
C SER A 89 -6.81 4.13 2.91
N HIS A 90 -7.01 3.06 3.68
CA HIS A 90 -7.11 1.68 3.18
C HIS A 90 -8.56 1.16 3.21
N GLY A 91 -9.54 2.04 3.12
CA GLY A 91 -10.93 1.70 3.41
C GLY A 91 -11.23 1.70 4.91
N TYR A 92 -12.52 1.68 5.25
CA TYR A 92 -12.91 1.61 6.66
C TYR A 92 -12.68 0.22 7.26
N SER A 93 -13.07 -0.84 6.53
CA SER A 93 -12.83 -2.23 6.89
C SER A 93 -12.28 -3.02 5.71
N HIS A 94 -11.58 -4.13 5.98
CA HIS A 94 -10.92 -4.91 4.94
C HIS A 94 -11.92 -5.80 4.16
N VAL A 95 -12.75 -5.16 3.34
CA VAL A 95 -13.79 -5.80 2.50
C VAL A 95 -13.51 -5.55 1.01
N ASP A 96 -14.01 -6.43 0.16
CA ASP A 96 -13.96 -6.22 -1.30
C ASP A 96 -15.00 -5.16 -1.69
N LEU A 97 -14.53 -3.96 -1.98
CA LEU A 97 -15.36 -2.78 -2.25
C LEU A 97 -16.25 -2.95 -3.49
N THR A 98 -15.91 -3.84 -4.39
CA THR A 98 -16.72 -4.11 -5.59
C THR A 98 -17.98 -4.94 -5.28
N LYS A 99 -18.12 -5.42 -4.04
CA LYS A 99 -19.24 -6.27 -3.57
C LYS A 99 -20.17 -5.58 -2.61
N ILE A 100 -19.92 -4.34 -2.27
CA ILE A 100 -20.80 -3.51 -1.44
C ILE A 100 -21.47 -2.43 -2.29
N SER A 101 -22.56 -1.85 -1.82
CA SER A 101 -23.22 -0.76 -2.52
C SER A 101 -22.39 0.52 -2.44
N LEU A 102 -22.54 1.40 -3.45
CA LEU A 102 -21.87 2.71 -3.42
C LEU A 102 -22.31 3.57 -2.23
N THR A 103 -23.56 3.45 -1.79
CA THR A 103 -24.08 4.16 -0.62
C THR A 103 -23.39 3.70 0.66
N GLU A 104 -23.28 2.39 0.86
CA GLU A 104 -22.58 1.81 2.01
C GLU A 104 -21.09 2.19 1.98
N LEU A 105 -20.45 2.12 0.81
CA LEU A 105 -19.07 2.55 0.63
C LEU A 105 -18.88 4.03 0.98
N GLU A 106 -19.79 4.90 0.54
CA GLU A 106 -19.73 6.33 0.83
C GLU A 106 -19.79 6.61 2.33
N GLU A 107 -20.72 5.98 3.05
CA GLU A 107 -20.84 6.11 4.50
C GLU A 107 -19.57 5.66 5.22
N MET A 108 -19.04 4.50 4.83
CA MET A 108 -17.82 3.93 5.39
C MET A 108 -16.61 4.84 5.15
N GLU A 109 -16.44 5.32 3.92
CA GLU A 109 -15.26 6.12 3.55
C GLU A 109 -15.33 7.54 4.10
N ARG A 110 -16.48 8.18 4.17
CA ARG A 110 -16.61 9.48 4.87
C ARG A 110 -16.24 9.34 6.34
N LYS A 111 -16.71 8.27 7.00
CA LYS A 111 -16.35 7.99 8.39
C LYS A 111 -14.83 7.82 8.57
N ASN A 112 -14.16 7.12 7.64
CA ASN A 112 -12.70 6.95 7.68
C ASN A 112 -11.95 8.25 7.39
N TYR A 113 -12.38 8.98 6.36
CA TYR A 113 -11.83 10.28 5.98
C TYR A 113 -11.84 11.27 7.15
N ASP A 114 -13.00 11.43 7.81
CA ASP A 114 -13.17 12.32 8.96
C ASP A 114 -12.33 11.85 10.16
N ARG A 115 -12.25 10.54 10.36
CA ARG A 115 -11.45 9.94 11.44
C ARG A 115 -9.97 10.21 11.27
N LEU A 116 -9.42 9.92 10.11
CA LEU A 116 -8.01 10.17 9.81
C LEU A 116 -7.69 11.67 9.92
N THR A 117 -8.56 12.52 9.37
CA THR A 117 -8.43 13.99 9.51
C THR A 117 -8.42 14.44 10.97
N LYS A 118 -9.30 13.88 11.81
CA LYS A 118 -9.35 14.22 13.23
C LYS A 118 -8.09 13.82 13.98
N ILE A 119 -7.49 12.67 13.65
CA ILE A 119 -6.31 12.15 14.33
C ILE A 119 -5.06 12.94 13.90
N THR A 120 -4.88 13.15 12.60
CA THR A 120 -3.65 13.75 12.07
C THR A 120 -3.67 15.28 11.96
N GLY A 121 -4.87 15.88 11.97
CA GLY A 121 -5.05 17.30 11.65
C GLY A 121 -4.95 17.61 10.14
N GLU A 122 -4.67 16.62 9.29
CA GLU A 122 -4.55 16.73 7.83
C GLU A 122 -5.59 15.85 7.13
N VAL A 123 -6.14 16.32 6.02
CA VAL A 123 -7.04 15.50 5.20
C VAL A 123 -6.26 14.40 4.47
N PRO A 124 -6.71 13.13 4.49
CA PRO A 124 -6.06 12.07 3.74
C PRO A 124 -6.23 12.32 2.24
N ARG A 125 -5.11 12.40 1.52
CA ARG A 125 -5.12 12.65 0.07
C ARG A 125 -5.24 11.38 -0.75
N GLY A 126 -4.77 10.26 -0.22
CA GLY A 126 -4.66 8.99 -0.92
C GLY A 126 -5.61 7.92 -0.45
N PHE A 127 -5.90 7.01 -1.39
CA PHE A 127 -6.70 5.82 -1.15
C PHE A 127 -6.02 4.58 -1.74
N ARG A 128 -6.19 3.44 -1.08
CA ARG A 128 -5.90 2.10 -1.63
C ARG A 128 -6.98 1.14 -1.20
N ALA A 129 -7.63 0.49 -2.18
CA ALA A 129 -8.68 -0.49 -1.92
C ALA A 129 -8.12 -1.77 -1.29
N PRO A 130 -8.75 -2.34 -0.26
CA PRO A 130 -8.52 -3.72 0.16
C PRO A 130 -8.66 -4.69 -1.03
N PHE A 131 -7.78 -5.69 -1.10
CA PHE A 131 -7.70 -6.62 -2.25
C PHE A 131 -7.44 -5.96 -3.61
N PHE A 132 -7.13 -4.66 -3.66
CA PHE A 132 -6.94 -3.90 -4.90
C PHE A 132 -8.20 -3.83 -5.79
N GLY A 133 -9.39 -4.06 -5.21
CA GLY A 133 -10.67 -4.06 -5.93
C GLY A 133 -11.19 -2.65 -6.19
N ILE A 134 -10.99 -2.12 -7.38
CA ILE A 134 -11.38 -0.77 -7.78
C ILE A 134 -12.14 -0.78 -9.13
N ASN A 135 -13.02 0.18 -9.34
CA ASN A 135 -13.71 0.40 -10.61
C ASN A 135 -14.03 1.91 -10.80
N PRO A 136 -14.44 2.35 -12.00
CA PRO A 136 -14.70 3.76 -12.27
C PRO A 136 -15.75 4.42 -11.35
N SER A 137 -16.77 3.69 -10.93
CA SER A 137 -17.79 4.23 -10.02
C SER A 137 -17.23 4.48 -8.62
N ILE A 138 -16.37 3.59 -8.14
CA ILE A 138 -15.67 3.77 -6.86
C ILE A 138 -14.70 4.95 -6.96
N ILE A 139 -13.90 5.05 -8.02
CA ILE A 139 -13.01 6.20 -8.25
C ILE A 139 -13.78 7.52 -8.24
N SER A 140 -14.93 7.58 -8.95
CA SER A 140 -15.78 8.77 -8.95
C SER A 140 -16.29 9.13 -7.56
N LEU A 141 -16.64 8.15 -6.74
CA LEU A 141 -17.06 8.37 -5.36
C LEU A 141 -15.91 8.87 -4.48
N LEU A 142 -14.72 8.27 -4.59
CA LEU A 142 -13.54 8.69 -3.82
C LEU A 142 -13.16 10.14 -4.13
N SER A 143 -13.19 10.53 -5.40
CA SER A 143 -12.98 11.92 -5.81
C SER A 143 -14.00 12.88 -5.18
N LYS A 144 -15.29 12.50 -5.15
CA LYS A 144 -16.36 13.31 -4.50
C LYS A 144 -16.20 13.42 -2.98
N ILE A 145 -15.60 12.43 -2.34
CA ILE A 145 -15.31 12.46 -0.89
C ILE A 145 -14.18 13.46 -0.61
N GLY A 146 -13.23 13.61 -1.52
CA GLY A 146 -12.10 14.53 -1.39
C GLY A 146 -10.72 13.88 -1.50
N TYR A 147 -10.64 12.58 -1.83
CA TYR A 147 -9.37 11.96 -2.17
C TYR A 147 -8.82 12.51 -3.47
N VAL A 148 -7.50 12.58 -3.59
CA VAL A 148 -6.78 13.15 -4.74
C VAL A 148 -6.21 12.05 -5.62
N TYR A 149 -5.88 10.89 -5.03
CA TYR A 149 -5.35 9.77 -5.78
C TYR A 149 -5.81 8.42 -5.23
N ASP A 150 -5.81 7.43 -6.13
CA ASP A 150 -5.91 6.00 -5.83
C ASP A 150 -4.60 5.28 -6.13
N SER A 151 -4.30 4.23 -5.40
CA SER A 151 -3.15 3.34 -5.64
C SER A 151 -3.56 1.87 -5.56
N SER A 152 -4.70 1.55 -6.19
CA SER A 152 -5.27 0.19 -6.18
C SER A 152 -5.01 -0.58 -7.46
N VAL A 153 -4.68 0.09 -8.57
CA VAL A 153 -4.44 -0.62 -9.82
C VAL A 153 -3.14 -1.40 -9.77
N VAL A 154 -3.24 -2.72 -9.94
CA VAL A 154 -2.09 -3.61 -10.09
C VAL A 154 -2.03 -4.07 -11.54
N PRO A 155 -1.10 -3.54 -12.37
CA PRO A 155 -0.99 -3.88 -13.79
C PRO A 155 -0.36 -5.26 -14.00
N SER A 156 -0.88 -6.29 -13.34
CA SER A 156 -0.33 -7.64 -13.31
C SER A 156 -1.13 -8.62 -14.18
N LEU A 157 -0.51 -9.75 -14.47
CA LEU A 157 -1.22 -10.94 -14.92
C LEU A 157 -2.24 -11.36 -13.86
N GLY A 158 -3.34 -12.00 -14.30
CA GLY A 158 -4.39 -12.46 -13.40
C GLY A 158 -3.82 -13.36 -12.30
N ILE A 159 -3.91 -12.90 -11.05
CA ILE A 159 -3.50 -13.67 -9.88
C ILE A 159 -4.78 -14.12 -9.18
N PRO A 160 -4.99 -15.44 -8.97
CA PRO A 160 -6.21 -15.93 -8.33
C PRO A 160 -6.44 -15.25 -6.96
N GLY A 161 -7.61 -14.63 -6.82
CA GLY A 161 -8.03 -13.97 -5.56
C GLY A 161 -7.59 -12.52 -5.40
N TRP A 162 -6.90 -11.94 -6.38
CA TRP A 162 -6.55 -10.53 -6.45
C TRP A 162 -7.19 -9.89 -7.68
N TRP A 163 -7.53 -8.62 -7.54
CA TRP A 163 -7.87 -7.80 -8.68
C TRP A 163 -6.61 -7.47 -9.47
N SER A 164 -6.64 -7.68 -10.78
CA SER A 164 -5.50 -7.48 -11.68
C SER A 164 -5.97 -6.75 -12.93
N TYR A 165 -5.18 -5.76 -13.35
CA TYR A 165 -5.52 -4.87 -14.48
C TYR A 165 -4.40 -4.92 -15.52
N HIS A 166 -4.20 -6.07 -16.15
CA HIS A 166 -3.06 -6.37 -17.02
C HIS A 166 -2.74 -5.30 -18.08
N SER A 167 -3.76 -4.67 -18.66
CA SER A 167 -3.60 -3.62 -19.68
C SER A 167 -3.40 -2.21 -19.12
N ALA A 168 -3.44 -2.05 -17.78
CA ALA A 168 -3.29 -0.74 -17.16
C ALA A 168 -1.87 -0.17 -17.34
N SER A 169 -1.79 1.16 -17.25
CA SER A 169 -0.53 1.89 -17.28
C SER A 169 0.42 1.45 -16.16
N LEU A 170 1.72 1.54 -16.43
CA LEU A 170 2.77 1.40 -15.41
C LEU A 170 3.15 2.73 -14.76
N ARG A 171 2.62 3.84 -15.27
CA ARG A 171 2.91 5.20 -14.83
C ARG A 171 1.71 5.77 -14.10
N ALA A 172 1.97 6.60 -13.11
CA ALA A 172 0.95 7.47 -12.56
C ALA A 172 0.35 8.33 -13.68
N HIS A 173 -0.97 8.51 -13.65
CA HIS A 173 -1.69 9.25 -14.69
C HIS A 173 -2.98 9.85 -14.13
N CYS A 174 -3.42 10.93 -14.75
CA CYS A 174 -4.70 11.54 -14.45
C CYS A 174 -5.84 10.66 -14.95
N VAL A 175 -6.87 10.53 -14.12
CA VAL A 175 -8.14 9.87 -14.43
C VAL A 175 -9.24 10.93 -14.47
N SER A 176 -9.96 11.03 -15.56
CA SER A 176 -11.06 11.98 -15.69
C SER A 176 -12.24 11.56 -14.81
N VAL A 177 -12.51 12.32 -13.76
CA VAL A 177 -13.63 12.12 -12.83
C VAL A 177 -14.29 13.48 -12.56
N GLY A 178 -15.44 13.72 -13.18
CA GLY A 178 -16.13 15.00 -13.01
C GLY A 178 -15.28 16.21 -13.43
N GLU A 179 -15.27 17.28 -12.62
CA GLU A 179 -14.53 18.53 -12.90
C GLU A 179 -13.15 18.60 -12.22
N GLY A 180 -12.75 17.56 -11.44
CA GLY A 180 -11.51 17.54 -10.68
C GLY A 180 -10.41 16.67 -11.30
N GLU A 181 -9.17 16.95 -10.90
CA GLU A 181 -8.04 16.06 -11.19
C GLU A 181 -7.98 14.96 -10.15
N PHE A 182 -8.01 13.72 -10.59
CA PHE A 182 -7.81 12.53 -9.77
C PHE A 182 -6.70 11.68 -10.39
N PHE A 183 -5.83 11.12 -9.58
CA PHE A 183 -4.68 10.37 -10.08
C PHE A 183 -4.80 8.90 -9.74
N GLU A 184 -4.46 8.05 -10.70
CA GLU A 184 -4.13 6.66 -10.44
C GLU A 184 -2.62 6.52 -10.34
N VAL A 185 -2.16 5.90 -9.25
CA VAL A 185 -0.75 5.61 -8.96
C VAL A 185 -0.58 4.09 -8.88
N PRO A 186 -0.32 3.42 -10.00
CA PRO A 186 -0.31 1.96 -10.05
C PRO A 186 0.81 1.34 -9.21
N ILE A 187 0.52 0.19 -8.61
CA ILE A 187 1.53 -0.66 -7.99
C ILE A 187 2.54 -1.13 -9.05
N SER A 188 3.82 -1.04 -8.73
CA SER A 188 4.85 -1.49 -9.65
C SER A 188 4.90 -3.02 -9.75
N VAL A 189 5.13 -3.49 -10.98
CA VAL A 189 5.21 -4.92 -11.30
C VAL A 189 6.51 -5.23 -11.99
N PHE A 190 6.98 -6.47 -11.90
CA PHE A 190 8.13 -6.92 -12.68
C PHE A 190 7.82 -6.80 -14.18
N PRO A 191 8.62 -6.06 -14.95
CA PRO A 191 8.19 -5.53 -16.25
C PRO A 191 7.81 -6.59 -17.30
N TYR A 192 8.48 -7.74 -17.30
CA TYR A 192 8.26 -8.80 -18.30
C TYR A 192 7.20 -9.81 -17.88
N LEU A 193 7.21 -10.18 -16.60
CA LEU A 193 6.29 -11.19 -16.06
C LEU A 193 5.00 -10.58 -15.53
N ARG A 194 4.93 -9.24 -15.43
CA ARG A 194 3.76 -8.54 -14.87
C ARG A 194 3.33 -9.11 -13.52
N LEU A 195 4.29 -9.50 -12.67
CA LEU A 195 4.06 -9.93 -11.30
C LEU A 195 4.42 -8.79 -10.33
N PRO A 196 3.60 -8.52 -9.30
CA PRO A 196 3.87 -7.45 -8.35
C PRO A 196 5.24 -7.57 -7.67
N ILE A 197 5.75 -6.44 -7.16
CA ILE A 197 7.00 -6.40 -6.40
C ILE A 197 6.79 -6.10 -4.91
N GLY A 198 5.61 -6.43 -4.41
CA GLY A 198 5.24 -6.25 -3.00
C GLY A 198 5.83 -7.28 -2.04
N GLY A 199 5.46 -7.20 -0.77
CA GLY A 199 6.05 -7.97 0.33
C GLY A 199 6.04 -9.47 0.11
N TRP A 200 4.92 -10.06 -0.33
CA TRP A 200 4.86 -11.49 -0.63
C TRP A 200 5.86 -11.91 -1.73
N PHE A 201 5.99 -11.11 -2.78
CA PHE A 201 6.91 -11.36 -3.90
C PHE A 201 8.36 -11.20 -3.46
N LEU A 202 8.66 -10.18 -2.66
CA LEU A 202 9.98 -9.98 -2.04
C LEU A 202 10.38 -11.20 -1.21
N ARG A 203 9.47 -11.72 -0.40
CA ARG A 203 9.72 -12.89 0.45
C ARG A 203 9.95 -14.18 -0.33
N ASN A 204 9.19 -14.39 -1.39
CA ASN A 204 9.21 -15.65 -2.14
C ASN A 204 10.24 -15.66 -3.28
N PHE A 205 10.41 -14.57 -4.01
CA PHE A 205 11.36 -14.47 -5.13
C PHE A 205 12.69 -13.80 -4.75
N GLY A 206 12.73 -13.13 -3.59
CA GLY A 206 13.96 -12.54 -3.04
C GLY A 206 14.24 -11.12 -3.52
N VAL A 207 15.25 -10.51 -2.91
CA VAL A 207 15.61 -9.10 -3.11
C VAL A 207 16.08 -8.81 -4.54
N THR A 208 16.75 -9.75 -5.19
CA THR A 208 17.25 -9.57 -6.58
C THR A 208 16.11 -9.37 -7.57
N TYR A 209 15.01 -10.10 -7.39
CA TYR A 209 13.79 -9.92 -8.19
C TYR A 209 13.27 -8.49 -8.12
N VAL A 210 13.10 -7.96 -6.91
CA VAL A 210 12.62 -6.58 -6.70
C VAL A 210 13.63 -5.56 -7.22
N LYS A 211 14.92 -5.74 -6.95
CA LYS A 211 15.98 -4.84 -7.47
C LYS A 211 16.02 -4.75 -9.00
N THR A 212 15.80 -5.87 -9.68
CA THR A 212 15.76 -5.89 -11.15
C THR A 212 14.57 -5.08 -11.67
N ALA A 213 13.41 -5.23 -11.06
CA ALA A 213 12.25 -4.41 -11.41
C ALA A 213 12.50 -2.92 -11.15
N ILE A 214 13.00 -2.57 -9.96
CA ILE A 214 13.33 -1.17 -9.61
C ILE A 214 14.28 -0.58 -10.65
N LYS A 215 15.40 -1.24 -10.96
CA LYS A 215 16.36 -0.77 -11.98
C LYS A 215 15.70 -0.49 -13.32
N TRP A 216 14.77 -1.34 -13.73
CA TRP A 216 14.03 -1.16 -14.98
C TRP A 216 13.14 0.10 -14.95
N PHE A 217 12.41 0.33 -13.86
CA PHE A 217 11.58 1.53 -13.68
C PHE A 217 12.44 2.79 -13.64
N LEU A 218 13.49 2.79 -12.81
CA LEU A 218 14.41 3.91 -12.65
C LEU A 218 15.07 4.29 -13.99
N SER A 219 15.50 3.30 -14.80
CA SER A 219 16.13 3.56 -16.11
C SER A 219 15.20 4.21 -17.14
N ARG A 220 13.89 4.29 -16.83
CA ARG A 220 12.85 4.89 -17.67
C ARG A 220 12.23 6.15 -17.09
N GLY A 221 12.80 6.65 -15.99
CA GLY A 221 12.24 7.80 -15.28
C GLY A 221 10.83 7.54 -14.75
N ILE A 222 10.51 6.30 -14.35
CA ILE A 222 9.22 5.93 -13.78
C ILE A 222 9.41 5.73 -12.28
N PRO A 223 8.69 6.46 -11.42
CA PRO A 223 8.66 6.20 -9.99
C PRO A 223 8.22 4.77 -9.70
N THR A 224 8.81 4.18 -8.67
CA THR A 224 8.52 2.79 -8.30
C THR A 224 7.70 2.75 -7.01
N ILE A 225 6.53 2.10 -7.06
CA ILE A 225 5.63 1.91 -5.92
C ILE A 225 5.73 0.46 -5.46
N ILE A 226 6.20 0.26 -4.24
CA ILE A 226 6.35 -1.05 -3.59
C ILE A 226 5.46 -1.06 -2.36
N TYR A 227 4.73 -2.13 -2.13
CA TYR A 227 3.90 -2.27 -0.93
C TYR A 227 4.35 -3.42 -0.05
N VAL A 228 4.21 -3.24 1.24
CA VAL A 228 4.43 -4.25 2.27
C VAL A 228 3.34 -4.14 3.34
N HIS A 229 3.20 -5.18 4.15
CA HIS A 229 2.29 -5.18 5.29
C HIS A 229 3.09 -5.37 6.59
N PRO A 230 2.61 -4.95 7.73
CA PRO A 230 3.19 -5.31 9.02
C PRO A 230 3.42 -6.81 9.17
N PHE A 231 2.51 -7.62 8.67
CA PHE A 231 2.62 -9.08 8.62
C PHE A 231 3.89 -9.59 7.95
N ASP A 232 4.40 -8.92 6.90
CA ASP A 232 5.60 -9.34 6.19
C ASP A 232 6.85 -9.33 7.07
N VAL A 233 6.85 -8.51 8.11
CA VAL A 233 7.96 -8.39 9.07
C VAL A 233 7.65 -8.97 10.45
N ASP A 234 6.49 -9.62 10.62
CA ASP A 234 6.11 -10.25 11.87
C ASP A 234 6.95 -11.52 12.15
N LEU A 235 7.63 -11.53 13.29
CA LEU A 235 8.41 -12.68 13.78
C LEU A 235 7.54 -13.87 14.17
N ASN A 236 6.27 -13.65 14.46
CA ASN A 236 5.31 -14.66 14.87
C ASN A 236 4.40 -15.13 13.73
N ALA A 237 4.54 -14.58 12.53
CA ALA A 237 3.69 -14.93 11.39
C ALA A 237 3.56 -16.44 11.14
N GLN A 238 4.62 -17.20 11.38
CA GLN A 238 4.62 -18.66 11.22
C GLN A 238 3.72 -19.38 12.26
N LYS A 239 3.42 -18.73 13.39
CA LYS A 239 2.56 -19.29 14.45
C LYS A 239 1.07 -19.11 14.13
N LEU A 240 0.73 -18.26 13.17
CA LEU A 240 -0.65 -18.03 12.73
C LEU A 240 -1.29 -19.24 12.02
N GLY A 241 -0.62 -20.36 12.09
CA GLY A 241 -1.10 -21.75 12.01
C GLY A 241 -1.79 -22.19 10.70
N GLY A 242 -1.48 -23.40 10.25
CA GLY A 242 -2.30 -24.19 9.31
C GLY A 242 -2.39 -23.70 7.87
N THR A 243 -1.81 -22.57 7.56
CA THR A 243 -1.84 -21.96 6.25
C THR A 243 -0.57 -22.28 5.46
N HIS A 244 -0.71 -22.23 4.16
CA HIS A 244 0.33 -22.62 3.22
C HIS A 244 1.68 -21.97 3.56
N PHE A 245 2.72 -22.77 3.58
CA PHE A 245 4.12 -22.39 3.80
C PHE A 245 4.52 -21.10 3.03
N TYR A 246 3.99 -20.90 1.82
CA TYR A 246 4.29 -19.72 1.00
C TYR A 246 3.73 -18.41 1.58
N ALA A 247 2.65 -18.45 2.37
CA ALA A 247 2.05 -17.26 2.94
C ALA A 247 2.92 -16.64 4.04
N THR A 248 3.60 -17.48 4.83
CA THR A 248 4.40 -17.05 5.98
C THR A 248 5.91 -17.17 5.77
N ARG A 249 6.33 -17.71 4.61
CA ARG A 249 7.74 -17.91 4.29
C ARG A 249 8.50 -16.59 4.39
N ARG A 250 9.62 -16.61 5.11
CA ARG A 250 10.55 -15.47 5.26
C ARG A 250 9.96 -14.20 5.85
N CYS A 251 8.79 -14.27 6.53
CA CYS A 251 8.33 -13.17 7.37
C CYS A 251 9.36 -12.84 8.46
N GLY A 252 9.32 -11.63 8.99
CA GLY A 252 10.17 -11.20 10.09
C GLY A 252 11.54 -10.67 9.64
N LYS A 253 12.61 -11.12 10.31
CA LYS A 253 13.98 -10.58 10.12
C LYS A 253 14.47 -10.59 8.66
N TYR A 254 14.09 -11.61 7.88
CA TYR A 254 14.50 -11.68 6.48
C TYR A 254 13.92 -10.50 5.68
N THR A 255 12.63 -10.22 5.85
CA THR A 255 11.97 -9.14 5.12
C THR A 255 12.49 -7.77 5.55
N LEU A 256 12.67 -7.53 6.85
CA LEU A 256 13.31 -6.30 7.34
C LEU A 256 14.70 -6.10 6.72
N LYS A 257 15.53 -7.15 6.71
CA LYS A 257 16.86 -7.09 6.08
C LYS A 257 16.78 -6.85 4.58
N ALA A 258 15.81 -7.45 3.90
CA ALA A 258 15.59 -7.25 2.48
C ALA A 258 15.12 -5.83 2.17
N MET A 259 14.21 -5.27 2.95
CA MET A 259 13.78 -3.87 2.85
C MET A 259 14.94 -2.92 3.05
N LYS A 260 15.73 -3.09 4.13
CA LYS A 260 16.94 -2.29 4.37
C LYS A 260 17.88 -2.33 3.17
N ASN A 261 18.16 -3.51 2.66
CA ASN A 261 19.02 -3.69 1.49
C ASN A 261 18.47 -3.00 0.22
N LEU A 262 17.15 -2.93 0.02
CA LEU A 262 16.54 -2.17 -1.06
C LEU A 262 16.76 -0.66 -0.86
N LEU A 263 16.56 -0.15 0.33
CA LEU A 263 16.72 1.26 0.67
C LEU A 263 18.16 1.74 0.51
N GLU A 264 19.14 0.94 0.95
CA GLU A 264 20.56 1.24 0.84
C GLU A 264 21.10 1.14 -0.61
N THR A 265 20.49 0.29 -1.45
CA THR A 265 21.01 -0.01 -2.81
C THR A 265 20.81 1.12 -3.80
N PHE A 266 19.73 1.89 -3.67
CA PHE A 266 19.35 2.90 -4.64
C PHE A 266 19.57 4.30 -4.07
N ASP A 267 20.51 5.04 -4.67
CA ASP A 267 20.73 6.46 -4.39
C ASP A 267 19.67 7.29 -5.15
N CYS A 268 18.48 7.36 -4.57
CA CYS A 268 17.35 8.10 -5.12
C CYS A 268 16.43 8.56 -3.98
N GLN A 269 15.51 9.46 -4.26
CA GLN A 269 14.57 9.94 -3.26
C GLN A 269 13.60 8.83 -2.82
N LYS A 270 13.42 8.69 -1.51
CA LYS A 270 12.42 7.81 -0.90
C LYS A 270 11.38 8.71 -0.25
N VAL A 271 10.25 8.86 -0.94
CA VAL A 271 9.22 9.85 -0.60
C VAL A 271 7.83 9.22 -0.57
N PRO A 272 6.87 9.78 0.17
CA PRO A 272 5.48 9.37 0.09
C PRO A 272 4.86 9.67 -1.28
N ILE A 273 3.72 9.05 -1.57
CA ILE A 273 3.03 9.21 -2.87
C ILE A 273 2.61 10.67 -3.08
N ARG A 274 2.14 11.36 -2.04
CA ARG A 274 1.76 12.78 -2.15
C ARG A 274 2.92 13.65 -2.66
N ASP A 275 4.11 13.48 -2.09
CA ASP A 275 5.31 14.26 -2.46
C ASP A 275 5.83 13.86 -3.86
N MET A 276 5.66 12.58 -4.22
CA MET A 276 5.98 12.08 -5.55
C MET A 276 5.06 12.73 -6.60
N LEU A 277 3.75 12.75 -6.36
CA LEU A 277 2.79 13.35 -7.30
C LEU A 277 3.07 14.84 -7.50
N GLU A 278 3.34 15.60 -6.45
CA GLU A 278 3.69 17.01 -6.55
C GLU A 278 4.90 17.26 -7.47
N LYS A 279 5.87 16.34 -7.51
CA LYS A 279 7.08 16.46 -8.34
C LYS A 279 6.89 16.01 -9.80
N ILE A 280 5.96 15.12 -10.08
CA ILE A 280 5.72 14.64 -11.45
C ILE A 280 4.64 15.43 -12.19
N MET A 281 3.85 16.25 -11.47
CA MET A 281 2.78 17.09 -12.01
C MET A 281 3.25 18.49 -12.38
N VAL A 282 4.47 18.86 -12.02
CA VAL A 282 5.14 20.11 -12.44
C VAL A 282 5.88 19.88 -13.74
#